data_179711eb28f9461bf90791e426ae74dd
#
_entry.id   179711eb28f9461bf90791e426ae74dd
#
_cell.length_a   1.000
_cell.length_b   1.000
_cell.length_c   1.000
_cell.angle_alpha   90.00
_cell.angle_beta   90.00
_cell.angle_gamma   90.00
#
_symmetry.space_group_name_H-M   'P 1'
#
loop_
_entity.id
_entity.type
_entity.pdbx_description
1 polymer ?
#
loop_
_entity_poly.entity_id
_entity_poly.type
_entity_poly.pdbx_seq_one_letter_code
_entity_poly.pdbx_strand_id
1 'polypeptide(L)'
;VPVSALNELRRETLDALTEKLQDRQKRTYVPEHGREAETAQPEVGESTATAAAMPPLHYADTQRPQPTQCYVSVLQAEQAFAALRTTGTDRLYLSSDLMDDPKTGQLMELVRNVKADRPGFELFVTLPTILRSYSEPYLKRLSGQVKTYDGLVDGFLAGSLGGMCWVTEKYPEKKLSLQHSVYTFNRETRQLYQDCFAPDSYTAPLELNRRELEALPPQNQEMGVYGRVPMMVSAGCVKRSLGACQISHTQKQLSQGIPAAAFSCRLKDRYNVEFPVWVNCRHCMNTIYNSVPLSLHQYLADQKRRGIRAIRLDFTDETAEKTREVLEFFSEGKGTAPAQYTTGHYKK
;
A
#
# COMPACT_ATOMS: atom_id res chain seq x y z
N VAL A 1 52.24 -18.78 -11.39
CA VAL A 1 51.92 -17.71 -10.42
C VAL A 1 51.13 -18.35 -9.29
N PRO A 2 51.55 -18.16 -8.02
CA PRO A 2 50.80 -18.69 -6.88
C PRO A 2 49.36 -18.17 -6.85
N VAL A 3 48.41 -19.03 -6.47
CA VAL A 3 46.96 -18.63 -6.35
C VAL A 3 46.79 -17.49 -5.34
N SER A 4 47.65 -17.42 -4.32
CA SER A 4 47.66 -16.31 -3.35
C SER A 4 47.93 -14.96 -4.01
N ALA A 5 48.90 -14.86 -4.91
CA ALA A 5 49.22 -13.62 -5.62
C ALA A 5 48.12 -13.19 -6.58
N LEU A 6 47.40 -14.14 -7.21
CA LEU A 6 46.22 -13.82 -8.03
C LEU A 6 45.04 -13.29 -7.17
N ASN A 7 44.83 -13.85 -5.99
CA ASN A 7 43.82 -13.39 -5.06
C ASN A 7 44.13 -12.00 -4.48
N GLU A 8 45.41 -11.73 -4.21
CA GLU A 8 45.86 -10.42 -3.76
C GLU A 8 45.65 -9.36 -4.85
N LEU A 9 46.10 -9.61 -6.08
CA LEU A 9 45.89 -8.73 -7.20
C LEU A 9 44.39 -8.46 -7.45
N ARG A 10 43.54 -9.49 -7.33
CA ARG A 10 42.10 -9.34 -7.45
C ARG A 10 41.54 -8.41 -6.38
N ARG A 11 41.96 -8.54 -5.10
CA ARG A 11 41.49 -7.66 -4.01
C ARG A 11 41.93 -6.23 -4.26
N GLU A 12 43.20 -6.00 -4.55
CA GLU A 12 43.73 -4.66 -4.84
C GLU A 12 42.97 -3.99 -6.03
N THR A 13 42.68 -4.75 -7.08
CA THR A 13 41.96 -4.24 -8.25
C THR A 13 40.51 -3.88 -7.90
N LEU A 14 39.84 -4.70 -7.09
CA LEU A 14 38.47 -4.43 -6.63
C LEU A 14 38.41 -3.23 -5.70
N ASP A 15 39.39 -3.11 -4.80
CA ASP A 15 39.46 -1.98 -3.86
C ASP A 15 39.71 -0.66 -4.62
N ALA A 16 40.65 -0.66 -5.57
CA ALA A 16 40.91 0.50 -6.42
C ALA A 16 39.71 0.88 -7.33
N LEU A 17 38.96 -0.11 -7.81
CA LEU A 17 37.75 0.12 -8.57
C LEU A 17 36.65 0.72 -7.68
N THR A 18 36.49 0.21 -6.47
CA THR A 18 35.51 0.69 -5.50
C THR A 18 35.79 2.15 -5.12
N GLU A 19 37.06 2.48 -4.86
CA GLU A 19 37.48 3.85 -4.56
C GLU A 19 37.18 4.80 -5.72
N LYS A 20 37.53 4.43 -6.95
CA LYS A 20 37.21 5.23 -8.16
C LYS A 20 35.71 5.43 -8.37
N LEU A 21 34.89 4.40 -8.10
CA LEU A 21 33.44 4.50 -8.22
C LEU A 21 32.86 5.42 -7.13
N GLN A 22 33.38 5.32 -5.90
CA GLN A 22 32.98 6.21 -4.82
C GLN A 22 33.33 7.67 -5.11
N ASP A 23 34.56 7.92 -5.61
CA ASP A 23 35.01 9.27 -5.96
C ASP A 23 34.19 9.88 -7.09
N ARG A 24 33.81 9.06 -8.09
CA ARG A 24 32.92 9.50 -9.17
C ARG A 24 31.50 9.84 -8.70
N GLN A 25 31.07 9.28 -7.59
CA GLN A 25 29.74 9.52 -7.02
C GLN A 25 29.74 10.57 -5.91
N LYS A 26 30.91 11.01 -5.44
CA LYS A 26 31.00 12.13 -4.48
C LYS A 26 30.39 13.38 -5.09
N ARG A 27 29.28 13.79 -4.51
CA ARG A 27 28.65 15.08 -4.88
C ARG A 27 29.41 16.18 -4.18
N THR A 28 30.05 17.07 -4.94
CA THR A 28 30.57 18.31 -4.39
C THR A 28 29.38 19.20 -4.04
N TYR A 29 29.22 19.53 -2.77
CA TYR A 29 28.23 20.53 -2.36
C TYR A 29 28.68 21.88 -2.95
N VAL A 30 27.92 22.38 -3.89
CA VAL A 30 28.07 23.74 -4.39
C VAL A 30 27.06 24.57 -3.61
N PRO A 31 27.50 25.52 -2.73
CA PRO A 31 26.58 26.42 -2.05
C PRO A 31 25.86 27.26 -3.11
N GLU A 32 24.53 27.26 -3.08
CA GLU A 32 23.77 28.28 -3.86
C GLU A 32 24.18 29.67 -3.39
N HIS A 33 24.47 30.53 -4.35
CA HIS A 33 24.94 31.87 -4.14
C HIS A 33 24.04 32.67 -3.19
N GLY A 34 24.65 33.22 -2.13
CA GLY A 34 24.17 34.43 -1.48
C GLY A 34 23.40 34.27 -0.17
N ARG A 35 23.94 33.54 0.79
CA ARG A 35 23.80 33.91 2.20
C ARG A 35 25.18 33.83 2.84
N GLU A 36 25.73 34.99 3.19
CA GLU A 36 26.89 35.10 4.04
C GLU A 36 26.58 34.35 5.34
N ALA A 37 27.19 33.19 5.52
CA ALA A 37 27.14 32.51 6.77
C ALA A 37 28.05 33.23 7.75
N GLU A 38 27.48 34.06 8.62
CA GLU A 38 28.15 34.43 9.85
C GLU A 38 28.60 33.13 10.54
N THR A 39 29.92 33.00 10.66
CA THR A 39 30.57 31.92 11.41
C THR A 39 30.36 32.19 12.89
N ALA A 40 29.17 31.86 13.41
CA ALA A 40 28.96 31.66 14.81
C ALA A 40 29.37 30.21 15.13
N GLN A 41 30.54 30.06 15.74
CA GLN A 41 30.87 28.81 16.42
C GLN A 41 29.79 28.57 17.48
N PRO A 42 29.12 27.42 17.52
CA PRO A 42 28.23 27.11 18.63
C PRO A 42 29.12 26.87 19.85
N GLU A 43 29.11 27.78 20.79
CA GLU A 43 29.52 27.47 22.15
C GLU A 43 28.64 26.31 22.63
N VAL A 44 29.28 25.22 23.03
CA VAL A 44 28.62 24.09 23.69
C VAL A 44 28.25 24.56 25.10
N GLY A 45 27.22 25.37 25.18
CA GLY A 45 26.50 25.62 26.41
C GLY A 45 25.63 24.42 26.69
N GLU A 46 25.83 23.76 27.83
CA GLU A 46 24.88 22.80 28.38
C GLU A 46 23.50 23.49 28.51
N SER A 47 22.74 23.48 27.43
CA SER A 47 21.34 23.82 27.49
C SER A 47 20.59 22.67 28.14
N THR A 48 20.36 22.78 29.42
CA THR A 48 19.23 22.13 30.08
C THR A 48 17.93 22.74 29.53
N ALA A 49 17.69 22.58 28.23
CA ALA A 49 16.37 22.74 27.69
C ALA A 49 15.54 21.60 28.26
N THR A 50 14.90 21.84 29.39
CA THR A 50 13.68 21.16 29.77
C THR A 50 12.82 21.13 28.51
N ALA A 51 12.74 19.96 27.88
CA ALA A 51 11.75 19.71 26.86
C ALA A 51 10.42 20.15 27.43
N ALA A 52 9.93 21.31 27.02
CA ALA A 52 8.60 21.74 27.35
C ALA A 52 7.70 20.63 26.87
N ALA A 53 7.18 19.84 27.79
CA ALA A 53 6.21 18.81 27.52
C ALA A 53 5.11 19.50 26.73
N MET A 54 4.97 19.19 25.46
CA MET A 54 3.84 19.66 24.69
C MET A 54 2.59 19.31 25.48
N PRO A 55 1.67 20.26 25.70
CA PRO A 55 0.47 19.98 26.46
C PRO A 55 -0.19 18.75 25.85
N PRO A 56 -0.71 17.82 26.68
CA PRO A 56 -1.46 16.70 26.16
C PRO A 56 -2.56 17.29 25.30
N LEU A 57 -2.61 16.91 24.04
CA LEU A 57 -3.70 17.26 23.15
C LEU A 57 -4.97 16.74 23.81
N HIS A 58 -5.71 17.62 24.48
CA HIS A 58 -7.09 17.37 24.85
C HIS A 58 -7.86 17.26 23.54
N TYR A 59 -7.94 16.04 23.01
CA TYR A 59 -8.97 15.72 22.03
C TYR A 59 -10.29 15.95 22.77
N ALA A 60 -11.04 16.94 22.33
CA ALA A 60 -12.38 17.16 22.80
C ALA A 60 -13.15 15.85 22.55
N ASP A 61 -13.46 15.16 23.64
CA ASP A 61 -14.18 13.89 23.69
C ASP A 61 -15.67 14.18 23.44
N THR A 62 -16.01 14.53 22.20
CA THR A 62 -17.36 14.97 21.83
C THR A 62 -18.07 14.06 20.81
N GLN A 63 -17.49 12.90 20.50
CA GLN A 63 -18.24 11.95 19.66
C GLN A 63 -18.24 10.58 20.31
N ARG A 64 -19.48 10.06 20.58
CA ARG A 64 -19.66 8.64 20.85
C ARG A 64 -18.86 7.84 19.80
N PRO A 65 -18.10 6.80 20.22
CA PRO A 65 -17.33 6.03 19.26
C PRO A 65 -18.27 5.54 18.15
N GLN A 66 -18.07 6.04 16.94
CA GLN A 66 -18.77 5.56 15.75
C GLN A 66 -18.44 4.07 15.61
N PRO A 67 -19.40 3.25 15.16
CA PRO A 67 -19.09 1.85 14.88
C PRO A 67 -17.93 1.78 13.88
N THR A 68 -16.91 1.00 14.20
CA THR A 68 -15.75 0.82 13.32
C THR A 68 -16.21 0.25 12.00
N GLN A 69 -15.99 0.98 10.92
CA GLN A 69 -16.33 0.54 9.56
C GLN A 69 -15.46 -0.64 9.13
N CYS A 70 -15.94 -1.44 8.19
CA CYS A 70 -15.19 -2.53 7.58
C CYS A 70 -14.89 -2.21 6.11
N TYR A 71 -13.62 -2.03 5.78
CA TYR A 71 -13.14 -1.79 4.43
C TYR A 71 -12.51 -3.06 3.86
N VAL A 72 -12.76 -3.32 2.60
CA VAL A 72 -12.33 -4.54 1.93
C VAL A 72 -11.51 -4.18 0.69
N SER A 73 -10.32 -4.73 0.57
CA SER A 73 -9.45 -4.57 -0.59
C SER A 73 -9.34 -5.89 -1.35
N VAL A 74 -9.48 -5.86 -2.67
CA VAL A 74 -9.52 -7.04 -3.52
C VAL A 74 -8.62 -6.89 -4.76
N LEU A 75 -7.98 -7.98 -5.14
CA LEU A 75 -7.16 -8.07 -6.36
C LEU A 75 -7.85 -8.84 -7.49
N GLN A 76 -8.89 -9.61 -7.22
CA GLN A 76 -9.55 -10.50 -8.16
C GLN A 76 -11.05 -10.23 -8.23
N ALA A 77 -11.65 -10.41 -9.41
CA ALA A 77 -13.08 -10.12 -9.63
C ALA A 77 -13.98 -11.00 -8.76
N GLU A 78 -13.63 -12.27 -8.57
CA GLU A 78 -14.37 -13.22 -7.73
C GLU A 78 -14.43 -12.77 -6.27
N GLN A 79 -13.34 -12.21 -5.75
CA GLN A 79 -13.27 -11.63 -4.40
C GLN A 79 -14.19 -10.41 -4.31
N ALA A 80 -14.21 -9.55 -5.35
CA ALA A 80 -15.08 -8.38 -5.40
C ALA A 80 -16.56 -8.79 -5.40
N PHE A 81 -16.95 -9.79 -6.18
CA PHE A 81 -18.31 -10.33 -6.18
C PHE A 81 -18.70 -10.92 -4.82
N ALA A 82 -17.78 -11.64 -4.16
CA ALA A 82 -18.01 -12.18 -2.83
C ALA A 82 -18.22 -11.05 -1.80
N ALA A 83 -17.34 -10.04 -1.81
CA ALA A 83 -17.41 -8.91 -0.88
C ALA A 83 -18.69 -8.08 -1.05
N LEU A 84 -19.14 -7.86 -2.28
CA LEU A 84 -20.37 -7.08 -2.57
C LEU A 84 -21.65 -7.83 -2.17
N ARG A 85 -21.65 -9.16 -2.25
CA ARG A 85 -22.80 -10.01 -1.88
C ARG A 85 -22.88 -10.29 -0.39
N THR A 86 -21.80 -10.06 0.35
CA THR A 86 -21.75 -10.24 1.80
C THR A 86 -22.07 -8.92 2.48
N THR A 87 -22.84 -8.98 3.56
CA THR A 87 -23.13 -7.83 4.42
C THR A 87 -21.87 -7.40 5.17
N GLY A 88 -21.83 -6.15 5.65
CA GLY A 88 -20.74 -5.66 6.50
C GLY A 88 -19.53 -5.06 5.77
N THR A 89 -19.59 -4.90 4.44
CA THR A 89 -18.61 -4.10 3.70
C THR A 89 -19.11 -2.67 3.56
N ASP A 90 -18.39 -1.70 4.14
CA ASP A 90 -18.71 -0.27 4.05
C ASP A 90 -17.98 0.40 2.90
N ARG A 91 -16.76 -0.05 2.59
CA ARG A 91 -15.96 0.45 1.46
C ARG A 91 -15.25 -0.72 0.76
N LEU A 92 -15.32 -0.72 -0.56
CA LEU A 92 -14.56 -1.65 -1.40
C LEU A 92 -13.41 -0.92 -2.10
N TYR A 93 -12.19 -1.37 -1.88
CA TYR A 93 -10.99 -1.00 -2.62
C TYR A 93 -10.79 -1.99 -3.76
N LEU A 94 -11.16 -1.61 -4.96
CA LEU A 94 -11.06 -2.41 -6.17
C LEU A 94 -9.73 -2.15 -6.86
N SER A 95 -8.91 -3.17 -7.11
CA SER A 95 -7.69 -3.01 -7.92
C SER A 95 -8.01 -2.34 -9.26
N SER A 96 -7.25 -1.32 -9.64
CA SER A 96 -7.42 -0.64 -10.93
C SER A 96 -7.25 -1.57 -12.13
N ASP A 97 -6.55 -2.69 -11.97
CA ASP A 97 -6.46 -3.71 -13.03
C ASP A 97 -7.82 -4.36 -13.34
N LEU A 98 -8.74 -4.38 -12.36
CA LEU A 98 -10.10 -4.90 -12.52
C LEU A 98 -11.02 -3.95 -13.28
N MET A 99 -10.63 -2.69 -13.50
CA MET A 99 -11.39 -1.76 -14.35
C MET A 99 -11.33 -2.13 -15.84
N ASP A 100 -10.36 -2.94 -16.24
CA ASP A 100 -10.20 -3.49 -17.60
C ASP A 100 -10.53 -5.00 -17.66
N ASP A 101 -11.14 -5.58 -16.62
CA ASP A 101 -11.53 -6.99 -16.60
C ASP A 101 -12.81 -7.21 -17.42
N PRO A 102 -12.97 -8.34 -18.13
CA PRO A 102 -14.20 -8.65 -18.86
C PRO A 102 -15.48 -8.64 -18.00
N LYS A 103 -15.33 -8.86 -16.70
CA LYS A 103 -16.44 -8.88 -15.73
C LYS A 103 -16.76 -7.49 -15.16
N THR A 104 -16.02 -6.44 -15.53
CA THR A 104 -16.19 -5.08 -14.98
C THR A 104 -17.63 -4.58 -15.10
N GLY A 105 -18.29 -4.78 -16.25
CA GLY A 105 -19.66 -4.37 -16.45
C GLY A 105 -20.63 -4.98 -15.42
N GLN A 106 -20.53 -6.30 -15.21
CA GLN A 106 -21.33 -7.03 -14.21
C GLN A 106 -21.00 -6.57 -12.78
N LEU A 107 -19.74 -6.32 -12.52
CA LEU A 107 -19.29 -5.85 -11.21
C LEU A 107 -19.86 -4.45 -10.90
N MET A 108 -19.83 -3.53 -11.85
CA MET A 108 -20.34 -2.17 -11.68
C MET A 108 -21.86 -2.13 -11.57
N GLU A 109 -22.57 -3.05 -12.24
CA GLU A 109 -24.01 -3.22 -12.03
C GLU A 109 -24.31 -3.69 -10.59
N LEU A 110 -23.57 -4.66 -10.09
CA LEU A 110 -23.71 -5.09 -8.70
C LEU A 110 -23.36 -3.96 -7.71
N VAL A 111 -22.34 -3.15 -7.97
CA VAL A 111 -21.98 -1.98 -7.16
C VAL A 111 -23.17 -0.98 -7.14
N ARG A 112 -23.81 -0.75 -8.29
CA ARG A 112 -24.98 0.14 -8.36
C ARG A 112 -26.13 -0.35 -7.47
N ASN A 113 -26.42 -1.66 -7.50
CA ASN A 113 -27.44 -2.26 -6.66
C ASN A 113 -27.08 -2.15 -5.18
N VAL A 114 -25.82 -2.44 -4.82
CA VAL A 114 -25.33 -2.31 -3.45
C VAL A 114 -25.42 -0.88 -2.93
N LYS A 115 -25.10 0.13 -3.76
CA LYS A 115 -25.25 1.55 -3.39
C LYS A 115 -26.70 1.97 -3.21
N ALA A 116 -27.63 1.40 -4.01
CA ALA A 116 -29.06 1.66 -3.86
C ALA A 116 -29.58 1.09 -2.52
N ASP A 117 -29.15 -0.11 -2.15
CA ASP A 117 -29.56 -0.78 -0.91
C ASP A 117 -28.83 -0.24 0.34
N ARG A 118 -27.60 0.24 0.16
CA ARG A 118 -26.70 0.73 1.22
C ARG A 118 -26.11 2.10 0.81
N PRO A 119 -26.82 3.23 1.05
CA PRO A 119 -26.38 4.56 0.58
C PRO A 119 -25.02 5.02 1.16
N GLY A 120 -24.56 4.42 2.27
CA GLY A 120 -23.24 4.70 2.85
C GLY A 120 -22.10 3.88 2.27
N PHE A 121 -22.37 2.94 1.35
CA PHE A 121 -21.33 2.12 0.73
C PHE A 121 -20.49 2.94 -0.25
N GLU A 122 -19.16 2.76 -0.18
CA GLU A 122 -18.21 3.47 -1.05
C GLU A 122 -17.40 2.50 -1.93
N LEU A 123 -17.20 2.88 -3.18
CA LEU A 123 -16.28 2.22 -4.11
C LEU A 123 -15.06 3.09 -4.36
N PHE A 124 -13.88 2.57 -4.03
CA PHE A 124 -12.60 3.20 -4.31
C PHE A 124 -11.79 2.36 -5.29
N VAL A 125 -11.02 3.03 -6.16
CA VAL A 125 -10.10 2.36 -7.08
C VAL A 125 -8.69 2.41 -6.52
N THR A 126 -8.06 1.25 -6.32
CA THR A 126 -6.67 1.15 -5.84
C THR A 126 -5.72 1.33 -7.00
N LEU A 127 -4.90 2.38 -6.97
CA LEU A 127 -3.87 2.65 -7.97
C LEU A 127 -2.68 1.69 -7.82
N PRO A 128 -1.93 1.46 -8.91
CA PRO A 128 -0.65 0.77 -8.81
C PRO A 128 0.29 1.48 -7.82
N THR A 129 0.94 0.72 -6.94
CA THR A 129 1.85 1.28 -5.93
C THR A 129 2.99 2.07 -6.56
N ILE A 130 3.50 1.65 -7.73
CA ILE A 130 4.57 2.34 -8.44
C ILE A 130 4.06 2.77 -9.81
N LEU A 131 4.07 4.09 -10.05
CA LEU A 131 3.81 4.70 -11.34
C LEU A 131 5.14 5.14 -11.96
N ARG A 132 5.31 4.89 -13.25
CA ARG A 132 6.50 5.24 -14.03
C ARG A 132 6.10 6.01 -15.28
N SER A 133 7.06 6.63 -15.96
CA SER A 133 6.81 7.38 -17.19
C SER A 133 6.03 6.58 -18.24
N TYR A 134 6.27 5.28 -18.34
CA TYR A 134 5.52 4.40 -19.25
C TYR A 134 4.15 3.94 -18.73
N SER A 135 3.71 4.39 -17.55
CA SER A 135 2.37 4.10 -17.03
C SER A 135 1.30 5.06 -17.59
N GLU A 136 1.69 6.09 -18.31
CA GLU A 136 0.76 7.10 -18.85
C GLU A 136 -0.36 6.50 -19.74
N PRO A 137 -0.08 5.60 -20.71
CA PRO A 137 -1.15 4.98 -21.50
C PRO A 137 -2.15 4.19 -20.68
N TYR A 138 -1.69 3.57 -19.60
CA TYR A 138 -2.53 2.87 -18.65
C TYR A 138 -3.42 3.84 -17.86
N LEU A 139 -2.85 4.91 -17.32
CA LEU A 139 -3.59 5.92 -16.58
C LEU A 139 -4.64 6.64 -17.44
N LYS A 140 -4.33 6.88 -18.71
CA LYS A 140 -5.29 7.44 -19.68
C LYS A 140 -6.48 6.49 -19.87
N ARG A 141 -6.22 5.20 -20.02
CA ARG A 141 -7.28 4.18 -20.13
C ARG A 141 -8.10 4.07 -18.85
N LEU A 142 -7.44 4.01 -17.70
CA LEU A 142 -8.10 4.01 -16.39
C LEU A 142 -9.01 5.23 -16.24
N SER A 143 -8.56 6.42 -16.65
CA SER A 143 -9.38 7.63 -16.65
C SER A 143 -10.63 7.48 -17.51
N GLY A 144 -10.54 6.83 -18.67
CA GLY A 144 -11.70 6.53 -19.50
C GLY A 144 -12.71 5.61 -18.79
N GLN A 145 -12.22 4.56 -18.12
CA GLN A 145 -13.07 3.64 -17.35
C GLN A 145 -13.72 4.34 -16.16
N VAL A 146 -12.94 5.12 -15.40
CA VAL A 146 -13.48 5.89 -14.26
C VAL A 146 -14.57 6.85 -14.74
N LYS A 147 -14.37 7.53 -15.87
CA LYS A 147 -15.40 8.42 -16.47
C LYS A 147 -16.66 7.65 -16.85
N THR A 148 -16.53 6.44 -17.39
CA THR A 148 -17.69 5.58 -17.72
C THR A 148 -18.53 5.24 -16.49
N TYR A 149 -17.89 5.08 -15.34
CA TYR A 149 -18.50 4.69 -14.06
C TYR A 149 -18.42 5.80 -13.00
N ASP A 150 -18.34 7.07 -13.40
CA ASP A 150 -18.08 8.22 -12.54
C ASP A 150 -19.01 8.29 -11.33
N GLY A 151 -20.32 8.10 -11.53
CA GLY A 151 -21.30 8.09 -10.44
C GLY A 151 -21.20 6.92 -9.46
N LEU A 152 -20.33 5.91 -9.74
CA LEU A 152 -20.12 4.76 -8.87
C LEU A 152 -18.80 4.84 -8.10
N VAL A 153 -17.78 5.50 -8.66
CA VAL A 153 -16.44 5.63 -8.02
C VAL A 153 -16.45 6.85 -7.10
N ASP A 154 -16.28 6.62 -5.80
CA ASP A 154 -16.24 7.67 -4.77
C ASP A 154 -14.84 8.23 -4.54
N GLY A 155 -13.79 7.43 -4.80
CA GLY A 155 -12.43 7.84 -4.52
C GLY A 155 -11.37 6.87 -5.00
N PHE A 156 -10.15 7.13 -4.55
CA PHE A 156 -8.97 6.36 -4.92
C PHE A 156 -8.13 6.00 -3.69
N LEU A 157 -7.47 4.84 -3.75
CA LEU A 157 -6.44 4.45 -2.80
C LEU A 157 -5.08 4.58 -3.48
N ALA A 158 -4.24 5.49 -3.01
CA ALA A 158 -2.91 5.75 -3.55
C ALA A 158 -1.81 5.23 -2.61
N GLY A 159 -0.85 4.49 -3.18
CA GLY A 159 0.30 3.92 -2.47
C GLY A 159 1.63 4.61 -2.78
N SER A 160 1.62 5.74 -3.48
CA SER A 160 2.81 6.52 -3.82
C SER A 160 2.50 7.99 -4.04
N LEU A 161 3.52 8.84 -3.92
CA LEU A 161 3.39 10.27 -4.16
C LEU A 161 2.88 10.58 -5.58
N GLY A 162 3.40 9.87 -6.60
CA GLY A 162 2.91 10.02 -7.97
C GLY A 162 1.42 9.68 -8.14
N GLY A 163 0.93 8.67 -7.39
CA GLY A 163 -0.50 8.34 -7.36
C GLY A 163 -1.33 9.44 -6.68
N MET A 164 -0.84 9.99 -5.57
CA MET A 164 -1.51 11.09 -4.88
C MET A 164 -1.62 12.33 -5.78
N CYS A 165 -0.52 12.76 -6.40
CA CYS A 165 -0.51 13.88 -7.34
C CYS A 165 -1.49 13.65 -8.50
N TRP A 166 -1.46 12.46 -9.10
CA TRP A 166 -2.35 12.13 -10.22
C TRP A 166 -3.83 12.22 -9.82
N VAL A 167 -4.21 11.73 -8.62
CA VAL A 167 -5.60 11.83 -8.15
C VAL A 167 -5.98 13.28 -7.90
N THR A 168 -5.16 14.03 -7.17
CA THR A 168 -5.45 15.43 -6.81
C THR A 168 -5.57 16.34 -8.03
N GLU A 169 -4.72 16.12 -9.05
CA GLU A 169 -4.77 16.89 -10.28
C GLU A 169 -5.95 16.50 -11.19
N LYS A 170 -6.25 15.21 -11.28
CA LYS A 170 -7.21 14.69 -12.25
C LYS A 170 -8.63 14.58 -11.71
N TYR A 171 -8.78 14.37 -10.40
CA TYR A 171 -10.04 14.09 -9.72
C TYR A 171 -10.12 14.83 -8.37
N PRO A 172 -10.04 16.17 -8.38
CA PRO A 172 -10.02 16.95 -7.14
C PRO A 172 -11.31 16.81 -6.31
N GLU A 173 -12.40 16.37 -6.94
CA GLU A 173 -13.71 16.14 -6.32
C GLU A 173 -13.85 14.75 -5.69
N LYS A 174 -12.93 13.81 -5.98
CA LYS A 174 -12.97 12.45 -5.46
C LYS A 174 -12.17 12.33 -4.17
N LYS A 175 -12.61 11.43 -3.30
CA LYS A 175 -11.90 11.13 -2.05
C LYS A 175 -10.56 10.46 -2.33
N LEU A 176 -9.55 10.79 -1.54
CA LEU A 176 -8.23 10.17 -1.57
C LEU A 176 -7.96 9.44 -0.27
N SER A 177 -7.70 8.13 -0.33
CA SER A 177 -7.17 7.35 0.78
C SER A 177 -5.70 7.02 0.55
N LEU A 178 -4.90 7.01 1.61
CA LEU A 178 -3.47 6.71 1.55
C LEU A 178 -3.17 5.31 2.05
N GLN A 179 -2.44 4.54 1.25
CA GLN A 179 -2.00 3.18 1.59
C GLN A 179 -0.80 3.20 2.55
N HIS A 180 -0.58 2.13 3.30
CA HIS A 180 0.55 1.98 4.22
C HIS A 180 1.92 2.29 3.58
N SER A 181 2.08 2.06 2.27
CA SER A 181 3.32 2.27 1.52
C SER A 181 3.75 3.73 1.35
N VAL A 182 2.91 4.70 1.75
CA VAL A 182 3.30 6.13 1.81
C VAL A 182 3.92 6.52 3.16
N TYR A 183 4.06 5.55 4.07
CA TYR A 183 4.82 5.68 5.32
C TYR A 183 4.41 6.84 6.24
N THR A 184 3.13 6.86 6.63
CA THR A 184 2.61 7.86 7.59
C THR A 184 3.03 7.53 9.03
N PHE A 185 4.33 7.43 9.31
CA PHE A 185 4.88 6.96 10.58
C PHE A 185 4.76 7.95 11.74
N ASN A 186 4.59 9.23 11.46
CA ASN A 186 4.57 10.28 12.47
C ASN A 186 3.54 11.39 12.13
N ARG A 187 3.38 12.32 13.05
CA ARG A 187 2.42 13.43 12.91
C ARG A 187 2.83 14.40 11.82
N GLU A 188 4.11 14.66 11.69
CA GLU A 188 4.67 15.59 10.72
C GLU A 188 4.38 15.14 9.29
N THR A 189 4.61 13.86 9.01
CA THR A 189 4.28 13.28 7.70
C THR A 189 2.78 13.32 7.43
N ARG A 190 1.94 13.03 8.45
CA ARG A 190 0.48 13.13 8.29
C ARG A 190 0.03 14.56 8.06
N GLN A 191 0.63 15.52 8.79
CA GLN A 191 0.31 16.94 8.60
C GLN A 191 0.71 17.40 7.20
N LEU A 192 1.91 17.05 6.75
CA LEU A 192 2.36 17.36 5.38
C LEU A 192 1.39 16.83 4.32
N TYR A 193 0.95 15.57 4.46
CA TYR A 193 -0.01 15.01 3.50
C TYR A 193 -1.39 15.64 3.64
N GLN A 194 -1.80 16.03 4.84
CA GLN A 194 -3.05 16.75 5.05
C GLN A 194 -3.02 18.12 4.35
N ASP A 195 -1.93 18.84 4.47
CA ASP A 195 -1.77 20.18 3.88
C ASP A 195 -1.67 20.11 2.36
N CYS A 196 -1.00 19.09 1.81
CA CYS A 196 -0.78 18.97 0.37
C CYS A 196 -1.92 18.27 -0.39
N PHE A 197 -2.62 17.32 0.21
CA PHE A 197 -3.52 16.40 -0.49
C PHE A 197 -4.89 16.23 0.18
N ALA A 198 -5.07 16.69 1.43
CA ALA A 198 -6.28 16.54 2.21
C ALA A 198 -6.93 15.14 2.16
N PRO A 199 -6.18 14.05 2.47
CA PRO A 199 -6.70 12.70 2.32
C PRO A 199 -7.87 12.42 3.27
N ASP A 200 -8.82 11.62 2.78
CA ASP A 200 -9.99 11.14 3.54
C ASP A 200 -9.59 10.15 4.64
N SER A 201 -8.60 9.31 4.35
CA SER A 201 -8.12 8.30 5.32
C SER A 201 -6.68 7.88 5.10
N TYR A 202 -6.09 7.28 6.13
CA TYR A 202 -4.71 6.78 6.15
C TYR A 202 -4.69 5.32 6.59
N THR A 203 -4.08 4.46 5.80
CA THR A 203 -3.79 3.10 6.26
C THR A 203 -2.62 3.12 7.24
N ALA A 204 -2.81 2.50 8.38
CA ALA A 204 -1.76 2.35 9.39
C ALA A 204 -0.52 1.66 8.81
N PRO A 205 0.70 2.14 9.09
CA PRO A 205 1.93 1.46 8.70
C PRO A 205 2.00 0.05 9.27
N LEU A 206 2.43 -0.91 8.44
CA LEU A 206 2.52 -2.32 8.83
C LEU A 206 3.73 -2.64 9.71
N GLU A 207 4.70 -1.75 9.73
CA GLU A 207 5.97 -1.88 10.45
C GLU A 207 5.89 -1.41 11.89
N LEU A 208 4.86 -0.61 12.24
CA LEU A 208 4.69 -0.10 13.59
C LEU A 208 4.05 -1.14 14.52
N ASN A 209 4.57 -1.20 15.74
CA ASN A 209 3.97 -1.99 16.80
C ASN A 209 2.79 -1.25 17.45
N ARG A 210 2.09 -1.94 18.37
CA ARG A 210 0.92 -1.41 19.04
C ARG A 210 1.17 -0.07 19.74
N ARG A 211 2.29 0.08 20.48
CA ARG A 211 2.62 1.29 21.23
C ARG A 211 2.90 2.47 20.30
N GLU A 212 3.62 2.23 19.22
CA GLU A 212 3.91 3.24 18.20
C GLU A 212 2.63 3.68 17.50
N LEU A 213 1.74 2.74 17.19
CA LEU A 213 0.43 3.06 16.60
C LEU A 213 -0.47 3.84 17.56
N GLU A 214 -0.38 3.62 18.87
CA GLU A 214 -1.10 4.36 19.90
C GLU A 214 -0.65 5.84 19.98
N ALA A 215 0.58 6.14 19.58
CA ALA A 215 1.10 7.50 19.49
C ALA A 215 0.57 8.29 18.27
N LEU A 216 -0.03 7.61 17.29
CA LEU A 216 -0.59 8.26 16.11
C LEU A 216 -2.06 8.63 16.32
N PRO A 217 -2.52 9.78 15.77
CA PRO A 217 -3.92 10.15 15.80
C PRO A 217 -4.80 9.05 15.18
N PRO A 218 -5.83 8.56 15.85
CA PRO A 218 -6.68 7.48 15.33
C PRO A 218 -7.69 7.95 14.29
N GLN A 219 -7.97 9.26 14.23
CA GLN A 219 -8.94 9.85 13.32
C GLN A 219 -8.51 9.58 11.87
N ASN A 220 -9.48 9.19 11.06
CA ASN A 220 -9.27 8.83 9.65
C ASN A 220 -8.25 7.70 9.44
N GLN A 221 -7.90 6.94 10.50
CA GLN A 221 -7.01 5.80 10.39
C GLN A 221 -7.77 4.53 10.03
N GLU A 222 -7.25 3.81 9.04
CA GLU A 222 -7.64 2.44 8.71
C GLU A 222 -6.59 1.47 9.25
N MET A 223 -7.02 0.39 9.89
CA MET A 223 -6.11 -0.64 10.39
C MET A 223 -6.27 -1.93 9.60
N GLY A 224 -5.21 -2.36 8.91
CA GLY A 224 -5.16 -3.68 8.29
C GLY A 224 -5.21 -4.76 9.38
N VAL A 225 -6.30 -5.53 9.42
CA VAL A 225 -6.50 -6.58 10.43
C VAL A 225 -6.48 -7.98 9.82
N TYR A 226 -6.55 -8.08 8.52
CA TYR A 226 -6.44 -9.35 7.78
C TYR A 226 -5.81 -9.13 6.42
N GLY A 227 -5.02 -10.12 5.97
CA GLY A 227 -4.49 -10.22 4.62
C GLY A 227 -2.99 -10.53 4.57
N ARG A 228 -2.51 -10.96 3.42
CA ARG A 228 -1.07 -11.21 3.26
C ARG A 228 -0.31 -9.91 3.14
N VAL A 229 0.67 -9.74 4.01
CA VAL A 229 1.55 -8.57 4.01
C VAL A 229 2.46 -8.60 2.76
N PRO A 230 2.53 -7.53 1.96
CA PRO A 230 3.50 -7.42 0.90
C PRO A 230 4.92 -7.30 1.50
N MET A 231 5.77 -8.29 1.24
CA MET A 231 7.13 -8.35 1.75
C MET A 231 8.11 -7.63 0.84
N MET A 232 7.84 -7.65 -0.47
CA MET A 232 8.71 -7.01 -1.46
C MET A 232 7.90 -6.63 -2.70
N VAL A 233 8.12 -5.41 -3.20
CA VAL A 233 7.68 -4.97 -4.53
C VAL A 233 8.93 -4.86 -5.40
N SER A 234 8.98 -5.64 -6.49
CA SER A 234 10.17 -5.75 -7.34
C SER A 234 9.86 -5.45 -8.80
N ALA A 235 10.73 -4.69 -9.43
CA ALA A 235 10.77 -4.51 -10.88
C ALA A 235 11.53 -5.66 -11.60
N GLY A 236 12.26 -6.48 -10.88
CA GLY A 236 12.85 -7.72 -11.36
C GLY A 236 11.76 -8.75 -11.62
N CYS A 237 11.29 -8.83 -12.87
CA CYS A 237 10.16 -9.67 -13.23
C CYS A 237 10.53 -11.16 -13.25
N VAL A 238 9.87 -11.97 -12.40
CA VAL A 238 10.09 -13.41 -12.31
C VAL A 238 9.89 -14.10 -13.67
N LYS A 239 8.83 -13.75 -14.41
CA LYS A 239 8.60 -14.30 -15.77
C LYS A 239 9.74 -13.98 -16.73
N ARG A 240 10.28 -12.75 -16.65
CA ARG A 240 11.41 -12.35 -17.51
C ARG A 240 12.69 -13.09 -17.14
N SER A 241 12.96 -13.23 -15.85
CA SER A 241 14.15 -13.96 -15.35
C SER A 241 14.13 -15.44 -15.74
N LEU A 242 12.93 -16.03 -15.88
CA LEU A 242 12.74 -17.41 -16.31
C LEU A 242 12.57 -17.57 -17.84
N GLY A 243 12.74 -16.52 -18.64
CA GLY A 243 12.51 -16.55 -20.08
C GLY A 243 11.04 -16.73 -20.51
N ALA A 244 10.10 -16.65 -19.57
CA ALA A 244 8.68 -16.89 -19.80
C ALA A 244 7.88 -15.62 -20.14
N CYS A 245 8.54 -14.47 -20.32
CA CYS A 245 7.88 -13.24 -20.69
C CYS A 245 7.63 -13.19 -22.19
N GLN A 246 6.37 -13.23 -22.61
CA GLN A 246 5.95 -13.17 -24.01
C GLN A 246 5.48 -11.79 -24.47
N ILE A 247 5.59 -10.76 -23.61
CA ILE A 247 5.06 -9.42 -23.89
C ILE A 247 6.09 -8.62 -24.69
N SER A 248 5.70 -8.20 -25.88
CA SER A 248 6.53 -7.35 -26.75
C SER A 248 6.63 -5.91 -26.22
N HIS A 249 7.65 -5.17 -26.69
CA HIS A 249 7.81 -3.76 -26.36
C HIS A 249 6.61 -2.92 -26.83
N THR A 250 6.08 -3.22 -28.03
CA THR A 250 4.91 -2.54 -28.60
C THR A 250 3.65 -2.75 -27.75
N GLN A 251 3.40 -3.99 -27.28
CA GLN A 251 2.28 -4.26 -26.38
C GLN A 251 2.37 -3.44 -25.08
N LYS A 252 3.59 -3.28 -24.54
CA LYS A 252 3.81 -2.43 -23.36
C LYS A 252 3.54 -0.96 -23.63
N GLN A 253 4.03 -0.42 -24.74
CA GLN A 253 3.80 0.97 -25.13
C GLN A 253 2.32 1.27 -25.34
N LEU A 254 1.58 0.36 -25.98
CA LEU A 254 0.16 0.55 -26.25
C LEU A 254 -0.71 0.10 -25.08
N SER A 255 -0.13 -0.57 -24.09
CA SER A 255 -0.86 -1.18 -22.96
C SER A 255 -2.01 -2.12 -23.40
N GLN A 256 -1.84 -2.78 -24.56
CA GLN A 256 -2.86 -3.65 -25.18
C GLN A 256 -2.39 -5.10 -25.20
N GLY A 257 -3.34 -6.04 -25.10
CA GLY A 257 -3.05 -7.48 -25.15
C GLY A 257 -2.13 -7.96 -24.03
N ILE A 258 -2.02 -7.22 -22.92
CA ILE A 258 -1.22 -7.60 -21.77
C ILE A 258 -2.08 -8.49 -20.87
N PRO A 259 -1.57 -9.67 -20.45
CA PRO A 259 -2.30 -10.53 -19.52
C PRO A 259 -2.66 -9.80 -18.24
N ALA A 260 -3.83 -10.12 -17.68
CA ALA A 260 -4.23 -9.65 -16.37
C ALA A 260 -3.18 -10.02 -15.31
N ALA A 261 -3.08 -9.21 -14.27
CA ALA A 261 -2.27 -9.53 -13.12
C ALA A 261 -2.80 -10.79 -12.43
N ALA A 262 -1.92 -11.67 -11.97
CA ALA A 262 -2.32 -12.93 -11.35
C ALA A 262 -1.25 -13.50 -10.40
N PHE A 263 -1.69 -14.34 -9.47
CA PHE A 263 -0.81 -15.23 -8.69
C PHE A 263 -0.39 -16.42 -9.57
N SER A 264 0.62 -16.21 -10.41
CA SER A 264 1.05 -17.21 -11.40
C SER A 264 2.22 -18.05 -10.94
N CYS A 265 2.86 -17.71 -9.82
CA CYS A 265 3.99 -18.46 -9.26
C CYS A 265 4.07 -18.27 -7.74
N ARG A 266 4.85 -19.13 -7.11
CA ARG A 266 5.25 -19.05 -5.71
C ARG A 266 6.77 -19.12 -5.63
N LEU A 267 7.38 -18.35 -4.76
CA LEU A 267 8.78 -18.51 -4.41
C LEU A 267 8.88 -19.45 -3.23
N LYS A 268 9.84 -20.35 -3.29
CA LYS A 268 10.09 -21.32 -2.23
C LYS A 268 11.46 -21.03 -1.63
N ASP A 269 11.51 -20.89 -0.32
CA ASP A 269 12.78 -20.67 0.39
C ASP A 269 13.51 -21.98 0.73
N ARG A 270 14.66 -21.87 1.38
CA ARG A 270 15.46 -23.02 1.82
C ARG A 270 14.79 -23.91 2.88
N TYR A 271 13.73 -23.42 3.50
CA TYR A 271 12.93 -24.16 4.50
C TYR A 271 11.65 -24.76 3.91
N ASN A 272 11.53 -24.71 2.57
CA ASN A 272 10.34 -25.14 1.83
C ASN A 272 9.07 -24.31 2.11
N VAL A 273 9.21 -23.10 2.65
CA VAL A 273 8.09 -22.18 2.83
C VAL A 273 7.79 -21.49 1.51
N GLU A 274 6.52 -21.45 1.13
CA GLU A 274 6.06 -20.87 -0.13
C GLU A 274 5.49 -19.47 0.07
N PHE A 275 5.96 -18.52 -0.76
CA PHE A 275 5.55 -17.14 -0.78
C PHE A 275 4.79 -16.84 -2.08
N PRO A 276 3.50 -16.49 -2.04
CA PRO A 276 2.74 -16.14 -3.23
C PRO A 276 3.32 -14.91 -3.92
N VAL A 277 3.38 -14.94 -5.24
CA VAL A 277 3.86 -13.83 -6.06
C VAL A 277 2.75 -13.32 -6.97
N TRP A 278 2.35 -12.08 -6.76
CA TRP A 278 1.47 -11.35 -7.65
C TRP A 278 2.29 -10.78 -8.80
N VAL A 279 2.09 -11.33 -9.99
CA VAL A 279 2.80 -10.89 -11.19
C VAL A 279 1.92 -9.93 -11.96
N ASN A 280 2.26 -8.65 -11.94
CA ASN A 280 1.58 -7.61 -12.68
C ASN A 280 2.36 -7.28 -13.95
N CYS A 281 1.92 -7.85 -15.07
CA CYS A 281 2.57 -7.67 -16.36
C CYS A 281 2.33 -6.27 -16.96
N ARG A 282 1.24 -5.59 -16.60
CA ARG A 282 0.94 -4.22 -17.07
C ARG A 282 1.96 -3.23 -16.56
N HIS A 283 2.39 -3.41 -15.32
CA HIS A 283 3.34 -2.51 -14.65
C HIS A 283 4.76 -3.09 -14.59
N CYS A 284 5.01 -4.27 -15.16
CA CYS A 284 6.28 -4.99 -15.04
C CYS A 284 6.78 -5.08 -13.60
N MET A 285 5.89 -5.41 -12.70
CA MET A 285 6.16 -5.53 -11.27
C MET A 285 5.71 -6.88 -10.73
N ASN A 286 6.40 -7.32 -9.69
CA ASN A 286 5.95 -8.44 -8.88
C ASN A 286 5.82 -7.97 -7.43
N THR A 287 4.78 -8.40 -6.75
CA THR A 287 4.67 -8.28 -5.31
C THR A 287 4.77 -9.66 -4.70
N ILE A 288 5.76 -9.85 -3.84
CA ILE A 288 5.95 -11.07 -3.08
C ILE A 288 5.25 -10.88 -1.75
N TYR A 289 4.31 -11.76 -1.45
CA TYR A 289 3.53 -11.70 -0.22
C TYR A 289 4.02 -12.71 0.81
N ASN A 290 3.74 -12.43 2.08
CA ASN A 290 4.06 -13.35 3.17
C ASN A 290 3.36 -14.70 2.97
N SER A 291 4.00 -15.76 3.45
CA SER A 291 3.52 -17.15 3.34
C SER A 291 2.19 -17.37 4.08
N VAL A 292 1.96 -16.65 5.17
CA VAL A 292 0.71 -16.70 5.95
C VAL A 292 0.10 -15.30 6.03
N PRO A 293 -1.24 -15.18 6.12
CA PRO A 293 -1.88 -13.89 6.29
C PRO A 293 -1.60 -13.28 7.66
N LEU A 294 -1.56 -11.95 7.73
CA LEU A 294 -1.76 -11.20 8.95
C LEU A 294 -3.17 -11.49 9.48
N SER A 295 -3.33 -11.65 10.78
CA SER A 295 -4.65 -11.60 11.40
C SER A 295 -4.57 -11.00 12.80
N LEU A 296 -5.28 -9.90 12.99
CA LEU A 296 -5.38 -9.20 14.27
C LEU A 296 -6.76 -9.39 14.93
N HIS A 297 -7.43 -10.49 14.63
CA HIS A 297 -8.77 -10.78 15.15
C HIS A 297 -8.85 -10.73 16.69
N GLN A 298 -7.79 -11.12 17.39
CA GLN A 298 -7.71 -11.06 18.87
C GLN A 298 -7.63 -9.62 19.40
N TYR A 299 -7.34 -8.63 18.54
CA TYR A 299 -7.10 -7.24 18.92
C TYR A 299 -8.18 -6.27 18.39
N LEU A 300 -9.30 -6.78 17.88
CA LEU A 300 -10.39 -5.94 17.35
C LEU A 300 -10.99 -5.03 18.43
N ALA A 301 -11.11 -5.51 19.67
CA ALA A 301 -11.56 -4.70 20.79
C ALA A 301 -10.61 -3.53 21.09
N ASP A 302 -9.30 -3.74 20.90
CA ASP A 302 -8.30 -2.67 21.05
C ASP A 302 -8.47 -1.60 19.98
N GLN A 303 -8.72 -2.00 18.74
CA GLN A 303 -8.93 -1.07 17.64
C GLN A 303 -10.17 -0.20 17.87
N LYS A 304 -11.25 -0.80 18.32
CA LYS A 304 -12.48 -0.06 18.69
C LYS A 304 -12.24 0.94 19.82
N ARG A 305 -11.49 0.54 20.87
CA ARG A 305 -11.16 1.44 21.98
C ARG A 305 -10.29 2.62 21.56
N ARG A 306 -9.41 2.42 20.59
CA ARG A 306 -8.57 3.48 20.02
C ARG A 306 -9.38 4.48 19.18
N GLY A 307 -10.61 4.16 18.79
CA GLY A 307 -11.45 5.01 17.96
C GLY A 307 -10.94 5.13 16.52
N ILE A 308 -10.32 4.08 15.97
CA ILE A 308 -9.95 4.05 14.55
C ILE A 308 -11.22 4.09 13.69
N ARG A 309 -11.12 4.71 12.53
CA ARG A 309 -12.22 4.84 11.59
C ARG A 309 -12.69 3.48 11.06
N ALA A 310 -11.76 2.64 10.61
CA ALA A 310 -12.08 1.38 9.98
C ALA A 310 -11.07 0.28 10.24
N ILE A 311 -11.53 -0.95 10.28
CA ILE A 311 -10.71 -2.13 10.04
C ILE A 311 -10.66 -2.40 8.54
N ARG A 312 -9.52 -2.92 8.03
CA ARG A 312 -9.35 -3.27 6.63
C ARG A 312 -8.95 -4.73 6.45
N LEU A 313 -9.61 -5.39 5.50
CA LEU A 313 -9.35 -6.76 5.09
C LEU A 313 -8.76 -6.72 3.67
N ASP A 314 -7.52 -7.16 3.50
CA ASP A 314 -6.80 -7.14 2.22
C ASP A 314 -6.76 -8.56 1.63
N PHE A 315 -7.66 -8.87 0.71
CA PHE A 315 -7.70 -10.16 0.03
C PHE A 315 -6.71 -10.20 -1.13
N THR A 316 -6.01 -11.31 -1.23
CA THR A 316 -4.92 -11.52 -2.21
C THR A 316 -5.15 -12.77 -3.04
N ASP A 317 -4.71 -13.95 -2.59
CA ASP A 317 -4.86 -15.25 -3.29
C ASP A 317 -6.04 -16.10 -2.78
N GLU A 318 -6.89 -15.53 -1.93
CA GLU A 318 -8.07 -16.21 -1.41
C GLU A 318 -9.12 -16.46 -2.51
N THR A 319 -9.81 -17.59 -2.43
CA THR A 319 -10.98 -17.87 -3.26
C THR A 319 -12.18 -17.01 -2.85
N ALA A 320 -13.21 -16.93 -3.70
CA ALA A 320 -14.46 -16.24 -3.37
C ALA A 320 -15.11 -16.78 -2.08
N GLU A 321 -15.08 -18.10 -1.87
CA GLU A 321 -15.60 -18.75 -0.66
C GLU A 321 -14.82 -18.32 0.58
N LYS A 322 -13.48 -18.36 0.48
CA LYS A 322 -12.61 -17.94 1.59
C LYS A 322 -12.76 -16.46 1.88
N THR A 323 -12.92 -15.62 0.86
CA THR A 323 -13.21 -14.20 1.00
C THR A 323 -14.49 -13.97 1.80
N ARG A 324 -15.57 -14.69 1.46
CA ARG A 324 -16.85 -14.61 2.19
C ARG A 324 -16.71 -15.07 3.63
N GLU A 325 -16.11 -16.25 3.89
CA GLU A 325 -15.90 -16.77 5.25
C GLU A 325 -15.15 -15.78 6.16
N VAL A 326 -14.06 -15.23 5.65
CA VAL A 326 -13.24 -14.26 6.40
C VAL A 326 -14.04 -12.98 6.65
N LEU A 327 -14.76 -12.49 5.65
CA LEU A 327 -15.57 -11.29 5.78
C LEU A 327 -16.68 -11.48 6.82
N GLU A 328 -17.43 -12.58 6.77
CA GLU A 328 -18.46 -12.93 7.74
C GLU A 328 -17.88 -13.04 9.17
N PHE A 329 -16.67 -13.60 9.29
CA PHE A 329 -15.98 -13.68 10.58
C PHE A 329 -15.64 -12.31 11.16
N PHE A 330 -15.06 -11.39 10.37
CA PHE A 330 -14.63 -10.09 10.88
C PHE A 330 -15.78 -9.09 11.03
N SER A 331 -16.80 -9.14 10.17
CA SER A 331 -17.92 -8.20 10.20
C SER A 331 -19.08 -8.65 11.10
N GLU A 332 -19.36 -9.95 11.15
CA GLU A 332 -20.54 -10.50 11.82
C GLU A 332 -20.19 -11.40 13.01
N GLY A 333 -18.91 -11.73 13.22
CA GLY A 333 -18.48 -12.66 14.25
C GLY A 333 -18.88 -14.12 14.00
N LYS A 334 -19.20 -14.46 12.75
CA LYS A 334 -19.64 -15.82 12.35
C LYS A 334 -18.47 -16.63 11.81
N GLY A 335 -18.50 -17.95 12.06
CA GLY A 335 -17.47 -18.88 11.56
C GLY A 335 -16.26 -18.99 12.47
N THR A 336 -15.10 -19.38 11.91
CA THR A 336 -13.89 -19.69 12.66
C THR A 336 -12.76 -18.72 12.30
N ALA A 337 -11.96 -18.37 13.32
CA ALA A 337 -10.75 -17.57 13.11
C ALA A 337 -9.77 -18.24 12.14
N PRO A 338 -8.95 -17.47 11.41
CA PRO A 338 -7.89 -18.04 10.56
C PRO A 338 -6.99 -18.98 11.35
N ALA A 339 -6.80 -20.22 10.85
CA ALA A 339 -6.03 -21.25 11.56
C ALA A 339 -4.53 -20.99 11.55
N GLN A 340 -4.01 -20.44 10.43
CA GLN A 340 -2.60 -20.07 10.27
C GLN A 340 -2.51 -18.59 9.97
N TYR A 341 -1.80 -17.83 10.81
CA TYR A 341 -1.65 -16.39 10.66
C TYR A 341 -0.41 -15.87 11.41
N THR A 342 -0.05 -14.64 11.11
CA THR A 342 0.93 -13.86 11.87
C THR A 342 0.27 -12.61 12.44
N THR A 343 0.79 -12.08 13.53
CA THR A 343 0.41 -10.75 14.05
C THR A 343 1.31 -9.63 13.49
N GLY A 344 2.23 -9.95 12.58
CA GLY A 344 3.19 -8.99 12.04
C GLY A 344 4.02 -8.31 13.14
N HIS A 345 4.18 -7.02 13.04
CA HIS A 345 4.86 -6.20 14.05
C HIS A 345 3.96 -5.78 15.22
N TYR A 346 2.65 -5.94 15.12
CA TYR A 346 1.68 -5.41 16.08
C TYR A 346 1.92 -5.87 17.53
N LYS A 347 2.39 -7.10 17.74
CA LYS A 347 2.61 -7.67 19.08
C LYS A 347 4.03 -7.46 19.61
N LYS A 348 4.96 -6.94 18.83
CA LYS A 348 6.39 -6.79 19.23
C LYS A 348 6.62 -5.72 20.28
#